data_7a318b9bb29745b3b7e6fa68de05f4fc
#
_entry.id   7a318b9bb29745b3b7e6fa68de05f4fc
#
_cell.length_a   1.000
_cell.length_b   1.000
_cell.length_c   1.000
_cell.angle_alpha   90.00
_cell.angle_beta   90.00
_cell.angle_gamma   90.00
#
_symmetry.space_group_name_H-M   'P 1'
#
loop_
_entity.id
_entity.type
_entity.pdbx_description
1 polymer ?
#
loop_
_entity_poly.entity_id
_entity_poly.type
_entity_poly.pdbx_seq_one_letter_code
_entity_poly.pdbx_strand_id
1 'polypeptide(L)'
;MAISAKISKKYSIVNVKKICYDKGGDRLPLISQFFGILIYIYVELGGHHNKPHIHAKYGEYEISITLDGKQINGNMPSKQKKLIVAWIEIHREELYAAWYAYNNDGEIIKIKGLEWFLWDQRL
;
A
#
# COMPACT_ATOMS: atom_id res chain seq x y z
N MET A 1 -3.12 19.37 -4.18
CA MET A 1 -4.53 19.51 -4.13
C MET A 1 -5.03 19.58 -2.74
N ALA A 2 -5.85 20.55 -2.48
CA ALA A 2 -6.34 20.77 -1.15
C ALA A 2 -7.19 19.62 -0.65
N ILE A 3 -8.00 19.06 -1.52
CA ILE A 3 -8.85 17.95 -1.13
C ILE A 3 -8.05 16.71 -0.76
N SER A 4 -7.04 16.42 -1.55
CA SER A 4 -6.16 15.30 -1.26
C SER A 4 -5.47 15.45 0.08
N ALA A 5 -4.97 16.62 0.32
CA ALA A 5 -4.26 16.86 1.57
C ALA A 5 -5.18 16.70 2.76
N LYS A 6 -6.40 17.17 2.60
CA LYS A 6 -7.38 17.05 3.65
C LYS A 6 -7.70 15.61 3.95
N ILE A 7 -7.91 14.82 2.92
CA ILE A 7 -8.24 13.42 3.07
C ILE A 7 -7.08 12.68 3.70
N SER A 8 -5.88 12.97 3.25
CA SER A 8 -4.68 12.37 3.82
C SER A 8 -4.58 12.61 5.30
N LYS A 9 -4.77 13.85 5.67
CA LYS A 9 -4.69 14.21 7.06
C LYS A 9 -5.71 13.48 7.90
N LYS A 10 -6.91 13.40 7.37
CA LYS A 10 -7.98 12.71 8.07
C LYS A 10 -7.62 11.26 8.30
N TYR A 11 -7.13 10.61 7.27
CA TYR A 11 -6.77 9.20 7.39
C TYR A 11 -5.57 9.01 8.31
N SER A 12 -4.61 9.89 8.24
CA SER A 12 -3.46 9.78 9.12
C SER A 12 -3.87 9.80 10.58
N ILE A 13 -4.74 10.70 10.91
CA ILE A 13 -5.18 10.83 12.28
C ILE A 13 -6.03 9.66 12.73
N VAL A 14 -6.98 9.28 11.91
CA VAL A 14 -7.91 8.25 12.29
C VAL A 14 -7.32 6.86 12.20
N ASN A 15 -6.61 6.60 11.12
CA ASN A 15 -6.18 5.25 10.83
C ASN A 15 -4.86 4.85 11.42
N VAL A 16 -4.03 5.81 11.75
CA VAL A 16 -2.73 5.48 12.32
C VAL A 16 -2.88 4.63 13.57
N LYS A 17 -3.83 4.97 14.39
CA LYS A 17 -4.05 4.23 15.62
C LYS A 17 -4.48 2.80 15.37
N LYS A 18 -5.22 2.60 14.32
CA LYS A 18 -5.72 1.27 14.02
C LYS A 18 -4.72 0.40 13.30
N ILE A 19 -3.98 0.98 12.37
CA ILE A 19 -3.13 0.21 11.50
C ILE A 19 -1.66 0.28 11.83
N CYS A 20 -1.30 1.07 12.84
CA CYS A 20 0.10 1.13 13.24
C CYS A 20 0.54 -0.12 13.97
N TYR A 21 -0.39 -0.91 14.40
CA TYR A 21 -0.07 -2.10 15.16
C TYR A 21 -0.39 -3.33 14.39
N ASP A 22 0.56 -4.21 14.35
CA ASP A 22 0.40 -5.51 13.79
C ASP A 22 0.37 -6.46 14.95
N LYS A 23 0.15 -7.72 14.64
CA LYS A 23 0.26 -8.75 15.65
C LYS A 23 1.66 -8.71 16.19
N GLY A 24 1.82 -8.82 17.42
CA GLY A 24 3.14 -8.77 18.00
C GLY A 24 3.59 -7.37 18.31
N GLY A 25 2.79 -6.37 18.01
CA GLY A 25 3.11 -5.02 18.38
C GLY A 25 3.92 -4.23 17.37
N ASP A 26 4.23 -4.82 16.25
CA ASP A 26 4.97 -4.11 15.22
C ASP A 26 4.08 -3.12 14.52
N ARG A 27 4.70 -2.05 14.07
CA ARG A 27 3.98 -1.03 13.33
C ARG A 27 4.18 -1.25 11.85
N LEU A 28 3.09 -1.57 11.17
CA LEU A 28 3.13 -1.74 9.73
C LEU A 28 2.11 -0.81 9.11
N PRO A 29 2.58 0.25 8.46
CA PRO A 29 1.66 1.23 7.87
C PRO A 29 0.89 0.62 6.71
N LEU A 30 -0.35 0.29 6.97
CA LEU A 30 -1.24 -0.29 5.97
C LEU A 30 -1.82 0.84 5.15
N ILE A 31 -1.62 0.81 3.85
CA ILE A 31 -2.11 1.87 2.99
C ILE A 31 -3.29 1.46 2.14
N SER A 32 -3.51 0.17 1.94
CA SER A 32 -4.66 -0.27 1.18
C SER A 32 -4.98 -1.73 1.47
N GLN A 33 -6.17 -2.14 1.09
CA GLN A 33 -6.62 -3.48 1.32
C GLN A 33 -7.71 -3.81 0.30
N PHE A 34 -7.55 -4.92 -0.41
CA PHE A 34 -8.55 -5.33 -1.39
C PHE A 34 -8.39 -6.82 -1.67
N PHE A 35 -9.52 -7.50 -1.79
CA PHE A 35 -9.60 -8.92 -2.15
C PHE A 35 -8.69 -9.80 -1.28
N GLY A 36 -8.61 -9.48 0.01
CA GLY A 36 -7.78 -10.25 0.92
C GLY A 36 -6.31 -9.90 0.88
N ILE A 37 -5.93 -8.94 0.07
CA ILE A 37 -4.54 -8.51 -0.06
C ILE A 37 -4.35 -7.26 0.77
N LEU A 38 -3.28 -7.26 1.58
CA LEU A 38 -2.94 -6.11 2.41
C LEU A 38 -1.69 -5.44 1.85
N ILE A 39 -1.75 -4.14 1.67
CA ILE A 39 -0.64 -3.38 1.10
C ILE A 39 -0.01 -2.47 2.14
N TYR A 40 1.29 -2.58 2.31
CA TYR A 40 2.04 -1.82 3.29
C TYR A 40 3.16 -1.03 2.66
N ILE A 41 3.52 0.07 3.32
CA ILE A 41 4.74 0.80 3.04
C ILE A 41 5.48 0.92 4.36
N TYR A 42 6.75 0.57 4.39
CA TYR A 42 7.55 0.83 5.57
C TYR A 42 9.01 0.95 5.17
N VAL A 43 9.76 1.65 6.00
CA VAL A 43 11.17 1.89 5.74
C VAL A 43 11.96 0.70 6.27
N GLU A 44 12.85 0.21 5.45
CA GLU A 44 13.72 -0.86 5.88
C GLU A 44 15.02 -0.27 6.40
N LEU A 45 15.31 -0.56 7.63
CA LEU A 45 16.54 -0.12 8.22
C LEU A 45 17.68 -0.86 7.54
N GLY A 46 18.75 -0.18 7.28
CA GLY A 46 19.84 -0.81 6.59
C GLY A 46 20.00 -0.34 5.17
N GLY A 47 18.98 0.33 4.67
CA GLY A 47 19.10 1.01 3.40
C GLY A 47 19.33 0.16 2.17
N HIS A 48 18.87 -1.07 2.19
CA HIS A 48 19.09 -1.95 1.06
C HIS A 48 18.23 -1.58 -0.14
N HIS A 49 17.06 -1.03 0.09
CA HIS A 49 16.14 -0.72 -0.98
C HIS A 49 15.73 0.72 -0.90
N ASN A 50 16.43 1.55 -1.65
CA ASN A 50 16.08 2.96 -1.69
C ASN A 50 15.00 3.26 -2.70
N LYS A 51 14.70 2.30 -3.55
CA LYS A 51 13.66 2.49 -4.54
C LYS A 51 12.28 2.43 -3.90
N PRO A 52 11.38 3.30 -4.31
CA PRO A 52 10.01 3.21 -3.82
C PRO A 52 9.41 1.85 -4.13
N HIS A 53 8.85 1.24 -3.12
CA HIS A 53 8.26 -0.08 -3.27
C HIS A 53 7.20 -0.31 -2.22
N ILE A 54 6.39 -1.34 -2.42
CA ILE A 54 5.36 -1.72 -1.48
C ILE A 54 5.59 -3.16 -1.05
N HIS A 55 4.96 -3.50 0.06
CA HIS A 55 4.89 -4.87 0.54
C HIS A 55 3.45 -5.31 0.50
N ALA A 56 3.20 -6.48 -0.03
CA ALA A 56 1.84 -7.00 -0.12
C ALA A 56 1.78 -8.35 0.57
N LYS A 57 0.74 -8.56 1.35
CA LYS A 57 0.52 -9.81 2.04
C LYS A 57 -0.81 -10.42 1.66
N TYR A 58 -0.82 -11.72 1.46
CA TYR A 58 -2.04 -12.45 1.17
C TYR A 58 -1.92 -13.81 1.85
N GLY A 59 -2.63 -13.95 2.99
CA GLY A 59 -2.47 -15.16 3.76
C GLY A 59 -1.03 -15.31 4.24
N GLU A 60 -0.41 -16.41 3.86
CA GLU A 60 0.98 -16.66 4.22
C GLU A 60 1.96 -16.10 3.22
N TYR A 61 1.47 -15.57 2.13
CA TYR A 61 2.34 -15.08 1.07
C TYR A 61 2.68 -13.62 1.30
N GLU A 62 3.88 -13.27 0.90
CA GLU A 62 4.31 -11.88 1.00
C GLU A 62 5.25 -11.59 -0.15
N ILE A 63 5.13 -10.40 -0.72
CA ILE A 63 5.92 -10.02 -1.88
C ILE A 63 6.27 -8.55 -1.75
N SER A 64 7.43 -8.19 -2.28
CA SER A 64 7.85 -6.79 -2.36
C SER A 64 7.95 -6.43 -3.84
N ILE A 65 7.31 -5.36 -4.22
CA ILE A 65 7.26 -4.94 -5.62
C ILE A 65 7.54 -3.45 -5.69
N THR A 66 8.42 -3.07 -6.63
CA THR A 66 8.69 -1.65 -6.84
C THR A 66 7.48 -0.99 -7.48
N LEU A 67 7.45 0.33 -7.41
CA LEU A 67 6.34 1.05 -8.03
C LEU A 67 6.41 1.01 -9.55
N ASP A 68 7.51 0.49 -10.09
CA ASP A 68 7.61 0.22 -11.52
C ASP A 68 7.00 -1.11 -11.89
N GLY A 69 6.62 -1.90 -10.90
CA GLY A 69 6.03 -3.19 -11.16
C GLY A 69 7.00 -4.35 -11.13
N LYS A 70 8.20 -4.14 -10.64
CA LYS A 70 9.23 -5.17 -10.59
C LYS A 70 9.25 -5.84 -9.23
N GLN A 71 9.21 -7.15 -9.25
CA GLN A 71 9.30 -7.90 -8.00
C GLN A 71 10.71 -7.85 -7.46
N ILE A 72 10.84 -7.50 -6.19
CA ILE A 72 12.12 -7.51 -5.52
C ILE A 72 12.38 -8.86 -4.89
N ASN A 73 11.43 -9.34 -4.11
CA ASN A 73 11.56 -10.66 -3.53
C ASN A 73 10.19 -11.13 -3.08
N GLY A 74 10.14 -12.36 -2.57
CA GLY A 74 8.92 -12.89 -2.03
C GLY A 74 8.21 -13.81 -2.99
N ASN A 75 7.01 -14.21 -2.58
CA ASN A 75 6.21 -15.15 -3.33
C ASN A 75 4.75 -14.82 -3.19
N MET A 76 3.99 -14.99 -4.27
CA MET A 76 2.58 -14.63 -4.28
C MET A 76 1.88 -15.43 -5.38
N PRO A 77 0.67 -15.95 -5.12
CA PRO A 77 -0.05 -16.65 -6.19
C PRO A 77 -0.25 -15.74 -7.38
N SER A 78 -0.23 -16.35 -8.55
CA SER A 78 -0.27 -15.61 -9.80
C SER A 78 -1.44 -14.64 -9.90
N LYS A 79 -2.60 -15.09 -9.50
CA LYS A 79 -3.79 -14.27 -9.57
C LYS A 79 -3.65 -13.00 -8.72
N GLN A 80 -3.23 -13.19 -7.47
CA GLN A 80 -3.10 -12.05 -6.57
C GLN A 80 -1.98 -11.13 -7.02
N LYS A 81 -0.91 -11.69 -7.55
CA LYS A 81 0.18 -10.88 -8.05
C LYS A 81 -0.27 -9.98 -9.19
N LYS A 82 -1.08 -10.52 -10.08
CA LYS A 82 -1.60 -9.72 -11.19
C LYS A 82 -2.48 -8.59 -10.70
N LEU A 83 -3.29 -8.85 -9.69
CA LEU A 83 -4.13 -7.81 -9.12
C LEU A 83 -3.29 -6.71 -8.49
N ILE A 84 -2.24 -7.11 -7.79
CA ILE A 84 -1.35 -6.14 -7.16
C ILE A 84 -0.66 -5.27 -8.20
N VAL A 85 -0.14 -5.88 -9.24
CA VAL A 85 0.56 -5.13 -10.28
C VAL A 85 -0.38 -4.18 -10.99
N ALA A 86 -1.60 -4.62 -11.28
CA ALA A 86 -2.57 -3.76 -11.92
C ALA A 86 -2.93 -2.58 -11.01
N TRP A 87 -3.08 -2.85 -9.73
CA TRP A 87 -3.38 -1.80 -8.77
C TRP A 87 -2.26 -0.77 -8.71
N ILE A 88 -1.02 -1.22 -8.71
CA ILE A 88 0.13 -0.32 -8.72
C ILE A 88 0.09 0.56 -9.96
N GLU A 89 -0.24 -0.03 -11.09
CA GLU A 89 -0.29 0.70 -12.33
C GLU A 89 -1.34 1.81 -12.28
N ILE A 90 -2.49 1.49 -11.73
CA ILE A 90 -3.58 2.43 -11.64
C ILE A 90 -3.26 3.58 -10.68
N HIS A 91 -2.61 3.27 -9.57
CA HIS A 91 -2.38 4.24 -8.51
C HIS A 91 -0.93 4.66 -8.36
N ARG A 92 -0.17 4.57 -9.45
CA ARG A 92 1.26 4.82 -9.36
C ARG A 92 1.61 6.17 -8.77
N GLU A 93 0.94 7.21 -9.22
CA GLU A 93 1.26 8.54 -8.74
C GLU A 93 0.92 8.72 -7.27
N GLU A 94 -0.22 8.16 -6.87
CA GLU A 94 -0.61 8.21 -5.48
C GLU A 94 0.38 7.45 -4.62
N LEU A 95 0.89 6.35 -5.15
CA LEU A 95 1.85 5.54 -4.42
C LEU A 95 3.17 6.25 -4.22
N TYR A 96 3.63 7.00 -5.22
CA TYR A 96 4.83 7.78 -5.04
C TYR A 96 4.62 8.84 -3.98
N ALA A 97 3.47 9.49 -3.99
CA ALA A 97 3.16 10.49 -2.99
C ALA A 97 3.13 9.86 -1.59
N ALA A 98 2.54 8.68 -1.49
CA ALA A 98 2.45 7.99 -0.21
C ALA A 98 3.83 7.57 0.28
N TRP A 99 4.67 7.14 -0.64
CA TRP A 99 6.03 6.74 -0.30
C TRP A 99 6.83 7.90 0.27
N TYR A 100 6.77 9.03 -0.42
CA TYR A 100 7.54 10.18 0.02
C TYR A 100 6.99 10.78 1.31
N ALA A 101 5.67 10.78 1.46
CA ALA A 101 5.08 11.29 2.68
C ALA A 101 5.50 10.44 3.88
N TYR A 102 5.49 9.15 3.73
CA TYR A 102 5.86 8.28 4.82
C TYR A 102 7.35 8.40 5.17
N ASN A 103 8.18 8.47 4.15
CA ASN A 103 9.62 8.55 4.38
C ASN A 103 10.07 9.88 4.95
N ASN A 104 9.37 10.94 4.60
CA ASN A 104 9.76 12.27 5.08
C ASN A 104 9.10 12.64 6.39
N ASP A 105 7.83 12.34 6.52
CA ASP A 105 7.05 12.79 7.66
C ASP A 105 6.46 11.68 8.48
N GLY A 106 6.61 10.45 8.04
CA GLY A 106 5.95 9.34 8.72
C GLY A 106 4.45 9.34 8.50
N GLU A 107 3.98 10.10 7.56
CA GLU A 107 2.56 10.21 7.30
C GLU A 107 2.08 9.02 6.47
N ILE A 108 0.95 8.46 6.87
CA ILE A 108 0.37 7.32 6.17
C ILE A 108 -0.79 7.81 5.32
N ILE A 109 -0.64 7.66 4.01
CA ILE A 109 -1.67 8.06 3.06
C ILE A 109 -2.38 6.81 2.58
N LYS A 110 -3.69 6.77 2.79
CA LYS A 110 -4.49 5.62 2.36
C LYS A 110 -4.83 5.76 0.89
N ILE A 111 -4.81 4.63 0.20
CA ILE A 111 -5.11 4.60 -1.22
C ILE A 111 -6.22 3.58 -1.43
N LYS A 112 -7.16 3.94 -2.28
CA LYS A 112 -8.31 3.10 -2.54
C LYS A 112 -7.89 1.78 -3.19
N GLY A 113 -8.50 0.69 -2.75
CA GLY A 113 -8.24 -0.61 -3.33
C GLY A 113 -9.11 -0.87 -4.54
N LEU A 114 -8.90 -2.03 -5.15
CA LEU A 114 -9.73 -2.45 -6.26
C LEU A 114 -11.11 -2.85 -5.75
N GLU A 115 -12.12 -2.60 -6.55
CA GLU A 115 -13.49 -2.88 -6.15
C GLU A 115 -14.27 -3.54 -7.28
N TRP A 116 -14.94 -4.63 -6.93
CA TRP A 116 -15.76 -5.34 -7.89
C TRP A 116 -17.05 -4.62 -8.23
N PHE A 117 -17.68 -4.06 -7.22
CA PHE A 117 -19.03 -3.55 -7.38
C PHE A 117 -19.13 -2.36 -8.32
N LEU A 118 -18.03 -1.78 -8.71
CA LEU A 118 -18.04 -0.70 -9.67
C LEU A 118 -18.57 -1.17 -11.02
N TRP A 119 -18.36 -2.43 -11.30
CA TRP A 119 -18.87 -3.03 -12.51
C TRP A 119 -20.38 -3.05 -12.53
N ASP A 120 -20.94 -3.46 -11.42
CA ASP A 120 -22.38 -3.58 -11.31
C ASP A 120 -23.07 -2.26 -11.47
N GLN A 121 -22.46 -1.24 -10.93
CA GLN A 121 -23.08 0.07 -10.95
C GLN A 121 -23.18 0.66 -12.33
N ARG A 122 -22.35 0.19 -13.22
CA ARG A 122 -22.40 0.69 -14.57
C ARG A 122 -23.40 -0.02 -15.46
N LEU A 123 -23.86 -1.11 -15.00
CA LEU A 123 -24.85 -1.84 -15.71
C LEU A 123 -26.22 -1.27 -15.46
#